data_4929a03142f458a44ddb14a2227e0747
#
_entry.id   4929a03142f458a44ddb14a2227e0747
#
_cell.length_a   1.000
_cell.length_b   1.000
_cell.length_c   1.000
_cell.angle_alpha   90.00
_cell.angle_beta   90.00
_cell.angle_gamma   90.00
#
_symmetry.space_group_name_H-M   'P 1'
#
loop_
_entity.id
_entity.type
_entity.pdbx_description
1 polymer ?
#
loop_
_entity_poly.entity_id
_entity_poly.type
_entity_poly.pdbx_seq_one_letter_code
_entity_poly.pdbx_strand_id
1 'polypeptide(L)'
;GFSQATSGSMSSATVAAISSMNPMMPFYNEDGSYANISNYNPLALYDEKAGEINENNNQTLNFNPYLQIDLGKGIYAKTTLGVNIADLRQYQYWSALYNPQAVDYNGLGQQYNSRYTTITWNNVLGWNYTFDKHNINLLLGQEMQRKNYFYEYYSGSDFPFAADGKTDLSTAGTPQGSEYYKKEARLASYFMDAHYSYEDKYYVSGSFRRDG
;
A
#
# COMPACT_ATOMS: atom_id res chain seq x y z
N GLY A 1 -1.79 13.02 -8.33
CA GLY A 1 -3.06 12.34 -7.99
C GLY A 1 -3.05 11.84 -6.58
N PHE A 2 -4.19 11.86 -5.96
CA PHE A 2 -4.45 11.24 -4.65
C PHE A 2 -5.53 10.17 -4.85
N SER A 3 -5.36 9.00 -4.27
CA SER A 3 -6.37 7.96 -4.25
C SER A 3 -6.49 7.38 -2.85
N GLN A 4 -7.69 7.05 -2.45
CA GLN A 4 -8.01 6.35 -1.22
C GLN A 4 -8.98 5.22 -1.54
N ALA A 5 -8.74 4.04 -1.01
CA ALA A 5 -9.63 2.91 -1.06
C ALA A 5 -9.77 2.31 0.33
N THR A 6 -11.00 2.09 0.76
CA THR A 6 -11.33 1.35 1.97
C THR A 6 -12.15 0.14 1.55
N SER A 7 -11.75 -1.05 1.98
CA SER A 7 -12.47 -2.28 1.70
C SER A 7 -12.60 -3.11 2.97
N GLY A 8 -13.80 -3.64 3.20
CA GLY A 8 -14.02 -4.73 4.14
C GLY A 8 -14.14 -6.03 3.36
N SER A 9 -13.60 -7.13 3.87
CA SER A 9 -13.72 -8.44 3.25
C SER A 9 -14.02 -9.50 4.30
N MET A 10 -14.85 -10.49 3.90
CA MET A 10 -14.99 -11.70 4.70
C MET A 10 -13.77 -12.61 4.54
N SER A 11 -13.42 -13.32 5.59
CA SER A 11 -12.46 -14.41 5.46
C SER A 11 -13.03 -15.55 4.63
N SER A 12 -12.16 -16.27 3.91
CA SER A 12 -12.57 -17.49 3.19
C SER A 12 -13.10 -18.58 4.14
N ALA A 13 -12.62 -18.58 5.38
CA ALA A 13 -13.10 -19.49 6.43
C ALA A 13 -14.57 -19.20 6.80
N THR A 14 -14.97 -17.93 6.85
CA THR A 14 -16.37 -17.54 7.12
C THR A 14 -17.31 -18.04 6.02
N VAL A 15 -16.92 -17.91 4.75
CA VAL A 15 -17.72 -18.41 3.61
C VAL A 15 -17.84 -19.93 3.65
N ALA A 16 -16.76 -20.65 3.92
CA ALA A 16 -16.78 -22.11 4.02
C ALA A 16 -17.66 -22.57 5.18
N ALA A 17 -17.60 -21.89 6.32
CA ALA A 17 -18.39 -22.22 7.48
C ALA A 17 -19.91 -22.00 7.25
N ILE A 18 -20.29 -20.93 6.57
CA ILE A 18 -21.70 -20.70 6.18
C ILE A 18 -22.22 -21.86 5.33
N SER A 19 -21.43 -22.32 4.37
CA SER A 19 -21.82 -23.41 3.46
C SER A 19 -21.93 -24.79 4.14
N SER A 20 -21.28 -24.98 5.28
CA SER A 20 -21.27 -26.23 6.02
C SER A 20 -22.26 -26.30 7.19
N MET A 21 -22.97 -25.20 7.48
CA MET A 21 -23.93 -25.16 8.58
C MET A 21 -25.17 -26.02 8.33
N ASN A 22 -25.67 -26.62 9.41
CA ASN A 22 -26.94 -27.33 9.38
C ASN A 22 -28.10 -26.31 9.23
N PRO A 23 -28.91 -26.41 8.16
CA PRO A 23 -30.03 -25.49 7.91
C PRO A 23 -31.11 -25.44 9.01
N MET A 24 -31.13 -26.44 9.89
CA MET A 24 -32.11 -26.56 10.98
C MET A 24 -31.70 -25.79 12.27
N MET A 25 -30.49 -25.23 12.31
CA MET A 25 -30.03 -24.47 13.48
C MET A 25 -30.54 -23.05 13.46
N PRO A 26 -31.11 -22.53 14.56
CA PRO A 26 -31.55 -21.14 14.62
C PRO A 26 -30.36 -20.20 14.67
N PHE A 27 -30.38 -19.13 13.90
CA PHE A 27 -29.36 -18.07 13.94
C PHE A 27 -29.53 -17.08 15.08
N TYR A 28 -30.74 -17.01 15.65
CA TYR A 28 -31.10 -16.09 16.72
C TYR A 28 -31.70 -16.86 17.90
N ASN A 29 -31.44 -16.38 19.10
CA ASN A 29 -32.10 -16.78 20.31
C ASN A 29 -33.51 -16.14 20.38
N GLU A 30 -34.36 -16.58 21.36
CA GLU A 30 -35.69 -16.06 21.55
C GLU A 30 -35.71 -14.55 21.91
N ASP A 31 -34.63 -14.04 22.51
CA ASP A 31 -34.42 -12.63 22.86
C ASP A 31 -33.93 -11.76 21.71
N GLY A 32 -33.74 -12.35 20.53
CA GLY A 32 -33.25 -11.66 19.34
C GLY A 32 -31.75 -11.49 19.27
N SER A 33 -31.00 -11.97 20.26
CA SER A 33 -29.54 -12.05 20.19
C SER A 33 -29.08 -13.15 19.25
N TYR A 34 -27.83 -13.06 18.75
CA TYR A 34 -27.25 -14.13 17.92
C TYR A 34 -27.08 -15.40 18.74
N ALA A 35 -27.54 -16.55 18.19
CA ALA A 35 -27.29 -17.84 18.79
C ALA A 35 -25.83 -18.21 18.70
N ASN A 36 -25.25 -18.69 19.80
CA ASN A 36 -23.89 -19.21 19.80
C ASN A 36 -23.94 -20.71 19.47
N ILE A 37 -23.59 -21.06 18.24
CA ILE A 37 -23.57 -22.42 17.74
C ILE A 37 -22.14 -22.94 17.77
N SER A 38 -21.73 -23.54 18.89
CA SER A 38 -20.36 -24.03 19.09
C SER A 38 -19.29 -22.95 18.86
N ASN A 39 -19.50 -21.78 19.46
CA ASN A 39 -18.65 -20.60 19.32
C ASN A 39 -18.59 -20.03 17.90
N TYR A 40 -19.65 -20.23 17.15
CA TYR A 40 -19.75 -19.76 15.78
C TYR A 40 -21.17 -19.29 15.45
N ASN A 41 -21.28 -18.16 14.79
CA ASN A 41 -22.52 -17.71 14.14
C ASN A 41 -22.17 -16.88 12.89
N PRO A 42 -22.46 -17.36 11.68
CA PRO A 42 -22.06 -16.70 10.47
C PRO A 42 -22.75 -15.34 10.26
N LEU A 43 -23.97 -15.17 10.77
CA LEU A 43 -24.66 -13.88 10.68
C LEU A 43 -24.05 -12.85 11.62
N ALA A 44 -23.63 -13.27 12.82
CA ALA A 44 -22.95 -12.42 13.77
C ALA A 44 -21.57 -11.94 13.25
N LEU A 45 -20.89 -12.73 12.43
CA LEU A 45 -19.64 -12.33 11.83
C LEU A 45 -19.78 -11.19 10.80
N TYR A 46 -20.98 -11.00 10.25
CA TYR A 46 -21.31 -9.87 9.38
C TYR A 46 -21.72 -8.62 10.12
N ASP A 47 -22.15 -8.76 11.37
CA ASP A 47 -22.54 -7.61 12.17
C ASP A 47 -21.30 -6.98 12.79
N GLU A 48 -20.95 -5.80 12.33
CA GLU A 48 -19.81 -5.02 12.85
C GLU A 48 -19.89 -4.81 14.37
N LYS A 49 -21.08 -4.90 14.96
CA LYS A 49 -21.26 -4.76 16.41
C LYS A 49 -21.00 -6.04 17.20
N ALA A 50 -21.14 -7.20 16.58
CA ALA A 50 -21.09 -8.47 17.26
C ALA A 50 -19.92 -9.38 16.84
N GLY A 51 -19.39 -9.19 15.64
CA GLY A 51 -18.54 -10.17 14.99
C GLY A 51 -17.14 -9.71 14.63
N GLU A 52 -16.82 -9.91 13.40
CA GLU A 52 -15.50 -9.74 12.82
C GLU A 52 -15.34 -8.36 12.16
N ILE A 53 -14.22 -7.70 12.37
CA ILE A 53 -13.84 -6.50 11.61
C ILE A 53 -12.62 -6.85 10.77
N ASN A 54 -12.65 -6.46 9.50
CA ASN A 54 -11.51 -6.53 8.60
C ASN A 54 -11.53 -5.28 7.71
N GLU A 55 -10.85 -4.26 8.17
CA GLU A 55 -10.75 -2.97 7.48
C GLU A 55 -9.41 -2.82 6.80
N ASN A 56 -9.44 -2.48 5.53
CA ASN A 56 -8.28 -2.10 4.74
C ASN A 56 -8.43 -0.67 4.25
N ASN A 57 -7.55 0.20 4.67
CA ASN A 57 -7.47 1.57 4.22
C ASN A 57 -6.15 1.77 3.46
N ASN A 58 -6.26 1.98 2.16
CA ASN A 58 -5.13 2.18 1.26
C ASN A 58 -5.17 3.59 0.68
N GLN A 59 -4.14 4.38 0.93
CA GLN A 59 -4.02 5.75 0.45
C GLN A 59 -2.75 5.90 -0.37
N THR A 60 -2.88 6.47 -1.56
CA THR A 60 -1.73 6.72 -2.44
C THR A 60 -1.71 8.18 -2.87
N LEU A 61 -0.58 8.83 -2.67
CA LEU A 61 -0.29 10.17 -3.15
C LEU A 61 0.83 10.10 -4.19
N ASN A 62 0.55 10.64 -5.39
CA ASN A 62 1.54 10.83 -6.45
C ASN A 62 1.60 12.32 -6.81
N PHE A 63 2.78 12.91 -6.66
CA PHE A 63 3.04 14.30 -6.95
C PHE A 63 4.34 14.43 -7.75
N ASN A 64 4.26 14.96 -8.98
CA ASN A 64 5.38 15.00 -9.93
C ASN A 64 5.49 16.40 -10.61
N PRO A 65 5.85 17.47 -9.87
CA PRO A 65 6.12 18.76 -10.46
C PRO A 65 7.41 18.72 -11.28
N TYR A 66 7.46 19.55 -12.32
CA TYR A 66 8.68 19.79 -13.07
C TYR A 66 8.83 21.28 -13.39
N LEU A 67 10.06 21.70 -13.60
CA LEU A 67 10.45 22.98 -14.15
C LEU A 67 11.34 22.73 -15.35
N GLN A 68 11.04 23.36 -16.47
CA GLN A 68 11.87 23.37 -17.67
C GLN A 68 12.22 24.81 -18.05
N ILE A 69 13.48 25.00 -18.42
CA ILE A 69 13.99 26.29 -18.91
C ILE A 69 14.65 26.03 -20.26
N ASP A 70 14.20 26.75 -21.27
CA ASP A 70 14.80 26.75 -22.59
C ASP A 70 15.90 27.82 -22.65
N LEU A 71 17.13 27.36 -22.89
CA LEU A 71 18.34 28.18 -22.90
C LEU A 71 18.68 28.74 -24.29
N GLY A 72 17.86 28.42 -25.28
CA GLY A 72 18.04 28.82 -26.66
C GLY A 72 18.92 27.83 -27.46
N LYS A 73 18.94 27.95 -28.77
CA LYS A 73 19.69 27.11 -29.72
C LYS A 73 19.41 25.60 -29.55
N GLY A 74 18.18 25.25 -29.13
CA GLY A 74 17.75 23.87 -28.91
C GLY A 74 18.22 23.26 -27.59
N ILE A 75 18.84 24.03 -26.71
CA ILE A 75 19.29 23.57 -25.39
C ILE A 75 18.18 23.84 -24.37
N TYR A 76 17.85 22.86 -23.54
CA TYR A 76 16.94 22.98 -22.42
C TYR A 76 17.45 22.27 -21.17
N ALA A 77 17.10 22.79 -20.03
CA ALA A 77 17.31 22.14 -18.73
C ALA A 77 15.96 21.84 -18.09
N LYS A 78 15.78 20.63 -17.59
CA LYS A 78 14.55 20.17 -16.93
C LYS A 78 14.89 19.51 -15.61
N THR A 79 14.19 19.93 -14.55
CA THR A 79 14.22 19.26 -13.25
C THR A 79 12.83 18.74 -12.92
N THR A 80 12.76 17.53 -12.40
CA THR A 80 11.51 16.89 -11.99
C THR A 80 11.67 16.33 -10.58
N LEU A 81 10.73 16.66 -9.70
CA LEU A 81 10.65 16.07 -8.36
C LEU A 81 9.46 15.11 -8.33
N GLY A 82 9.71 13.83 -8.16
CA GLY A 82 8.69 12.80 -7.97
C GLY A 82 8.54 12.46 -6.50
N VAL A 83 7.33 12.52 -5.98
CA VAL A 83 6.98 12.05 -4.63
C VAL A 83 5.86 11.04 -4.75
N ASN A 84 6.12 9.82 -4.33
CA ASN A 84 5.13 8.76 -4.23
C ASN A 84 5.06 8.29 -2.79
N ILE A 85 3.87 8.33 -2.19
CA ILE A 85 3.59 7.83 -0.85
C ILE A 85 2.44 6.85 -0.96
N ALA A 86 2.62 5.64 -0.45
CA ALA A 86 1.59 4.63 -0.31
C ALA A 86 1.49 4.23 1.16
N ASP A 87 0.35 4.49 1.76
CA ASP A 87 -0.02 4.12 3.12
C ASP A 87 -1.02 2.97 3.07
N LEU A 88 -0.73 1.90 3.77
CA LEU A 88 -1.67 0.80 4.03
C LEU A 88 -1.90 0.72 5.53
N ARG A 89 -3.16 0.76 5.93
CA ARG A 89 -3.60 0.47 7.29
C ARG A 89 -4.61 -0.64 7.22
N GLN A 90 -4.33 -1.72 7.93
CA GLN A 90 -5.24 -2.85 8.06
C GLN A 90 -5.53 -3.07 9.54
N TYR A 91 -6.80 -3.19 9.85
CA TYR A 91 -7.28 -3.54 11.17
C TYR A 91 -8.15 -4.77 11.10
N GLN A 92 -7.89 -5.75 11.96
CA GLN A 92 -8.64 -6.99 12.03
C GLN A 92 -8.98 -7.28 13.49
N TYR A 93 -10.24 -7.67 13.72
CA TYR A 93 -10.70 -8.13 15.00
C TYR A 93 -11.58 -9.36 14.84
N TRP A 94 -11.37 -10.33 15.69
CA TRP A 94 -12.13 -11.57 15.79
C TRP A 94 -12.73 -11.66 17.19
N SER A 95 -14.07 -11.74 17.25
CA SER A 95 -14.81 -11.85 18.50
C SER A 95 -14.71 -13.24 19.09
N ALA A 96 -14.48 -13.34 20.39
CA ALA A 96 -14.53 -14.59 21.12
C ALA A 96 -15.93 -15.24 21.14
N LEU A 97 -16.98 -14.44 20.93
CA LEU A 97 -18.35 -14.92 21.03
C LEU A 97 -18.79 -15.75 19.84
N TYR A 98 -18.26 -15.43 18.65
CA TYR A 98 -18.80 -15.98 17.41
C TYR A 98 -17.73 -16.46 16.43
N ASN A 99 -16.45 -16.37 16.78
CA ASN A 99 -15.34 -16.84 15.94
C ASN A 99 -14.53 -17.90 16.69
N PRO A 100 -14.53 -19.17 16.22
CA PRO A 100 -13.80 -20.27 16.89
C PRO A 100 -12.30 -20.03 17.02
N GLN A 101 -11.71 -19.23 16.13
CA GLN A 101 -10.29 -18.93 16.17
C GLN A 101 -9.90 -17.96 17.29
N ALA A 102 -10.87 -17.21 17.82
CA ALA A 102 -10.64 -16.20 18.84
C ALA A 102 -11.16 -16.60 20.23
N VAL A 103 -11.86 -17.72 20.35
CA VAL A 103 -12.44 -18.20 21.63
C VAL A 103 -11.37 -18.41 22.68
N ASP A 104 -10.30 -19.14 22.34
CA ASP A 104 -9.22 -19.45 23.29
C ASP A 104 -8.40 -18.20 23.68
N TYR A 105 -8.54 -17.13 22.92
CA TYR A 105 -7.87 -15.86 23.13
C TYR A 105 -8.75 -14.81 23.82
N ASN A 106 -10.02 -15.13 24.12
CA ASN A 106 -11.00 -14.17 24.60
C ASN A 106 -11.05 -12.89 23.71
N GLY A 107 -11.11 -13.12 22.38
CA GLY A 107 -11.00 -12.08 21.35
C GLY A 107 -9.55 -11.86 20.88
N LEU A 108 -9.38 -11.63 19.62
CA LEU A 108 -8.08 -11.38 18.98
C LEU A 108 -8.17 -10.17 18.08
N GLY A 109 -7.30 -9.19 18.32
CA GLY A 109 -7.17 -7.99 17.50
C GLY A 109 -5.78 -7.87 16.89
N GLN A 110 -5.70 -7.39 15.64
CA GLN A 110 -4.44 -7.17 14.94
C GLN A 110 -4.49 -5.87 14.14
N GLN A 111 -3.39 -5.17 14.13
CA GLN A 111 -3.21 -3.96 13.34
C GLN A 111 -1.90 -4.01 12.57
N TYR A 112 -1.99 -3.69 11.28
CA TYR A 112 -0.86 -3.57 10.38
C TYR A 112 -0.84 -2.15 9.81
N ASN A 113 0.29 -1.48 9.93
CA ASN A 113 0.52 -0.20 9.27
C ASN A 113 1.80 -0.31 8.45
N SER A 114 1.74 0.08 7.19
CA SER A 114 2.93 0.19 6.38
C SER A 114 2.89 1.45 5.52
N ARG A 115 4.07 2.04 5.32
CA ARG A 115 4.25 3.20 4.47
C ARG A 115 5.44 3.01 3.56
N TYR A 116 5.19 3.16 2.27
CA TYR A 116 6.22 3.33 1.25
C TYR A 116 6.31 4.80 0.87
N THR A 117 7.52 5.36 0.94
CA THR A 117 7.79 6.70 0.42
C THR A 117 8.93 6.61 -0.56
N THR A 118 8.67 7.01 -1.80
CA THR A 118 9.69 7.15 -2.83
C THR A 118 9.79 8.61 -3.23
N ILE A 119 10.98 9.18 -3.09
CA ILE A 119 11.32 10.52 -3.59
C ILE A 119 12.34 10.34 -4.70
N THR A 120 12.03 10.86 -5.88
CA THR A 120 12.92 10.83 -7.05
C THR A 120 13.18 12.27 -7.50
N TRP A 121 14.44 12.64 -7.60
CA TRP A 121 14.85 13.91 -8.19
C TRP A 121 15.62 13.65 -9.45
N ASN A 122 15.08 14.13 -10.57
CA ASN A 122 15.62 13.89 -11.90
C ASN A 122 15.98 15.25 -12.53
N ASN A 123 17.20 15.38 -13.01
CA ASN A 123 17.73 16.55 -13.72
C ASN A 123 18.21 16.11 -15.09
N VAL A 124 17.76 16.85 -16.10
CA VAL A 124 18.07 16.54 -17.50
C VAL A 124 18.54 17.82 -18.18
N LEU A 125 19.64 17.73 -18.89
CA LEU A 125 20.09 18.71 -19.88
C LEU A 125 19.92 18.08 -21.27
N GLY A 126 19.10 18.69 -22.10
CA GLY A 126 18.83 18.23 -23.45
C GLY A 126 19.30 19.24 -24.48
N TRP A 127 19.74 18.73 -25.63
CA TRP A 127 20.07 19.52 -26.79
C TRP A 127 19.49 18.89 -28.05
N ASN A 128 18.62 19.64 -28.72
CA ASN A 128 18.00 19.30 -29.99
C ASN A 128 18.51 20.27 -31.05
N TYR A 129 19.24 19.75 -32.01
CA TYR A 129 19.86 20.58 -33.04
C TYR A 129 19.63 19.99 -34.43
N THR A 130 19.10 20.83 -35.32
CA THR A 130 18.92 20.48 -36.73
C THR A 130 19.74 21.42 -37.57
N PHE A 131 20.57 20.90 -38.44
CA PHE A 131 21.40 21.62 -39.39
C PHE A 131 21.38 20.91 -40.76
N ASP A 132 20.84 21.61 -41.78
CA ASP A 132 20.64 21.07 -43.12
C ASP A 132 19.85 19.74 -43.05
N LYS A 133 20.48 18.63 -43.35
CA LYS A 133 19.91 17.26 -43.34
C LYS A 133 20.26 16.47 -42.08
N HIS A 134 20.91 17.09 -41.13
CA HIS A 134 21.38 16.46 -39.90
C HIS A 134 20.48 16.80 -38.71
N ASN A 135 20.02 15.80 -37.98
CA ASN A 135 19.30 15.96 -36.72
C ASN A 135 20.11 15.31 -35.59
N ILE A 136 20.35 16.06 -34.55
CA ILE A 136 21.09 15.61 -33.35
C ILE A 136 20.20 15.82 -32.14
N ASN A 137 20.00 14.77 -31.33
CA ASN A 137 19.36 14.87 -30.04
C ASN A 137 20.32 14.27 -29.00
N LEU A 138 20.74 15.08 -28.06
CA LEU A 138 21.58 14.66 -26.94
C LEU A 138 20.84 14.92 -25.64
N LEU A 139 20.97 13.98 -24.70
CA LEU A 139 20.41 14.08 -23.38
C LEU A 139 21.42 13.62 -22.36
N LEU A 140 21.68 14.45 -21.35
CA LEU A 140 22.46 14.10 -20.17
C LEU A 140 21.53 14.17 -18.97
N GLY A 141 21.56 13.16 -18.13
CA GLY A 141 20.68 13.07 -16.98
C GLY A 141 21.36 12.62 -15.72
N GLN A 142 20.83 13.09 -14.62
CA GLN A 142 21.13 12.65 -13.27
C GLN A 142 19.82 12.32 -12.57
N GLU A 143 19.77 11.19 -11.89
CA GLU A 143 18.63 10.77 -11.08
C GLU A 143 19.10 10.42 -9.68
N MET A 144 18.42 10.94 -8.68
CA MET A 144 18.56 10.55 -7.27
C MET A 144 17.25 10.01 -6.78
N GLN A 145 17.27 8.82 -6.19
CA GLN A 145 16.09 8.19 -5.63
C GLN A 145 16.33 7.80 -4.18
N ARG A 146 15.37 8.12 -3.33
CA ARG A 146 15.32 7.65 -1.94
C ARG A 146 14.03 6.89 -1.72
N LYS A 147 14.15 5.66 -1.26
CA LYS A 147 13.04 4.79 -0.87
C LYS A 147 13.08 4.57 0.62
N ASN A 148 11.97 4.84 1.28
CA ASN A 148 11.78 4.51 2.70
C ASN A 148 10.61 3.55 2.79
N TYR A 149 10.80 2.49 3.53
CA TYR A 149 9.76 1.56 3.92
C TYR A 149 9.67 1.53 5.43
N PHE A 150 8.46 1.62 5.92
CA PHE A 150 8.11 1.51 7.32
C PHE A 150 7.00 0.48 7.46
N TYR A 151 7.11 -0.36 8.48
CA TYR A 151 6.12 -1.37 8.81
C TYR A 151 6.03 -1.50 10.32
N GLU A 152 4.83 -1.57 10.82
CA GLU A 152 4.53 -1.91 12.20
C GLU A 152 3.34 -2.88 12.25
N TYR A 153 3.44 -3.80 13.17
CA TYR A 153 2.43 -4.78 13.50
C TYR A 153 2.25 -4.81 15.00
N TYR A 154 1.02 -4.89 15.43
CA TYR A 154 0.66 -5.15 16.80
C TYR A 154 -0.51 -6.11 16.84
N SER A 155 -0.50 -7.05 17.81
CA SER A 155 -1.63 -7.92 18.09
C SER A 155 -1.83 -8.10 19.59
N GLY A 156 -3.09 -8.20 19.99
CA GLY A 156 -3.46 -8.39 21.37
C GLY A 156 -4.71 -9.24 21.50
N SER A 157 -4.88 -9.83 22.66
CA SER A 157 -6.03 -10.66 23.02
C SER A 157 -6.49 -10.37 24.43
N ASP A 158 -7.50 -11.10 24.89
CA ASP A 158 -8.09 -10.97 26.23
C ASP A 158 -8.70 -9.59 26.45
N PHE A 159 -9.72 -9.29 25.65
CA PHE A 159 -10.44 -8.04 25.76
C PHE A 159 -11.50 -8.12 26.88
N PRO A 160 -11.52 -7.16 27.81
CA PRO A 160 -12.46 -7.15 28.95
C PRO A 160 -13.93 -7.18 28.52
N PHE A 161 -14.20 -6.53 27.39
CA PHE A 161 -15.50 -6.56 26.73
C PHE A 161 -15.32 -6.90 25.25
N ALA A 162 -16.14 -7.81 24.73
CA ALA A 162 -16.04 -8.24 23.33
C ALA A 162 -16.18 -7.09 22.32
N ALA A 163 -16.74 -5.94 22.73
CA ALA A 163 -16.87 -4.76 21.89
C ALA A 163 -15.61 -3.88 21.86
N ASP A 164 -14.78 -3.91 22.90
CA ASP A 164 -13.66 -2.95 23.03
C ASP A 164 -12.56 -3.18 22.02
N GLY A 165 -12.21 -4.43 21.74
CA GLY A 165 -11.21 -4.78 20.76
C GLY A 165 -11.55 -4.41 19.31
N LYS A 166 -12.77 -3.96 19.05
CA LYS A 166 -13.17 -3.47 17.73
C LYS A 166 -12.68 -2.06 17.43
N THR A 167 -12.55 -1.25 18.46
CA THR A 167 -12.23 0.19 18.33
C THR A 167 -10.91 0.56 18.95
N ASP A 168 -10.45 -0.19 19.94
CA ASP A 168 -9.24 0.12 20.71
C ASP A 168 -8.46 -1.14 21.06
N LEU A 169 -7.39 -1.38 20.31
CA LEU A 169 -6.50 -2.50 20.52
C LEU A 169 -5.67 -2.37 21.80
N SER A 170 -5.58 -1.17 22.38
CA SER A 170 -4.83 -0.93 23.63
C SER A 170 -5.54 -1.50 24.87
N THR A 171 -6.83 -1.84 24.76
CA THR A 171 -7.59 -2.49 25.83
C THR A 171 -7.31 -3.98 25.98
N ALA A 172 -6.49 -4.57 25.07
CA ALA A 172 -6.08 -5.96 25.17
C ALA A 172 -5.33 -6.24 26.47
N GLY A 173 -5.80 -7.20 27.26
CA GLY A 173 -5.16 -7.63 28.50
C GLY A 173 -3.87 -8.40 28.27
N THR A 174 -3.74 -9.03 27.11
CA THR A 174 -2.56 -9.85 26.77
C THR A 174 -2.00 -9.46 25.41
N PRO A 175 -0.80 -8.84 25.33
CA PRO A 175 -0.08 -8.64 24.09
C PRO A 175 0.29 -9.99 23.46
N GLN A 176 -0.04 -10.19 22.17
CA GLN A 176 0.26 -11.43 21.43
C GLN A 176 1.50 -11.28 20.53
N GLY A 177 1.75 -10.11 19.99
CA GLY A 177 2.91 -9.87 19.16
C GLY A 177 3.05 -8.41 18.77
N SER A 178 4.29 -8.01 18.53
CA SER A 178 4.60 -6.71 17.97
C SER A 178 5.82 -6.81 17.07
N GLU A 179 5.77 -6.10 15.96
CA GLU A 179 6.88 -5.99 15.02
C GLU A 179 7.06 -4.54 14.59
N TYR A 180 8.30 -4.14 14.44
CA TYR A 180 8.66 -2.85 13.89
C TYR A 180 9.80 -3.02 12.91
N TYR A 181 9.63 -2.51 11.70
CA TYR A 181 10.63 -2.62 10.67
C TYR A 181 10.76 -1.33 9.87
N LYS A 182 12.00 -0.87 9.66
CA LYS A 182 12.29 0.28 8.82
C LYS A 182 13.45 -0.03 7.89
N LYS A 183 13.30 0.30 6.61
CA LYS A 183 14.32 0.14 5.59
C LYS A 183 14.45 1.41 4.77
N GLU A 184 15.67 1.79 4.47
CA GLU A 184 16.00 2.88 3.57
C GLU A 184 16.90 2.37 2.45
N ALA A 185 16.65 2.81 1.22
CA ALA A 185 17.53 2.60 0.09
C ALA A 185 17.71 3.92 -0.66
N ARG A 186 18.90 4.17 -1.13
CA ARG A 186 19.25 5.32 -1.95
C ARG A 186 19.92 4.84 -3.22
N LEU A 187 19.60 5.51 -4.32
CA LEU A 187 20.20 5.24 -5.63
C LEU A 187 20.58 6.59 -6.25
N ALA A 188 21.76 6.66 -6.83
CA ALA A 188 22.18 7.77 -7.66
C ALA A 188 22.56 7.23 -9.03
N SER A 189 22.03 7.82 -10.09
CA SER A 189 22.26 7.38 -11.46
C SER A 189 22.64 8.53 -12.34
N TYR A 190 23.55 8.27 -13.29
CA TYR A 190 23.88 9.17 -14.37
C TYR A 190 23.61 8.46 -15.68
N PHE A 191 23.01 9.17 -16.62
CA PHE A 191 22.69 8.60 -17.91
C PHE A 191 22.90 9.60 -19.04
N MET A 192 23.17 9.06 -20.19
CA MET A 192 23.34 9.79 -21.44
C MET A 192 22.61 9.05 -22.54
N ASP A 193 21.96 9.82 -23.40
CA ASP A 193 21.33 9.31 -24.59
C ASP A 193 21.68 10.20 -25.77
N ALA A 194 22.00 9.60 -26.92
CA ALA A 194 22.38 10.30 -28.12
C ALA A 194 21.68 9.68 -29.34
N HIS A 195 21.02 10.51 -30.12
CA HIS A 195 20.38 10.15 -31.38
C HIS A 195 20.90 11.06 -32.47
N TYR A 196 21.24 10.46 -33.60
CA TYR A 196 21.64 11.18 -34.80
C TYR A 196 20.87 10.63 -36.00
N SER A 197 20.34 11.50 -36.86
CA SER A 197 19.79 11.11 -38.15
C SER A 197 20.34 11.99 -39.28
N TYR A 198 20.46 11.37 -40.46
CA TYR A 198 20.83 12.04 -41.70
C TYR A 198 19.77 11.78 -42.77
N GLU A 199 19.26 12.86 -43.39
CA GLU A 199 18.21 12.86 -44.43
C GLU A 199 16.94 12.11 -44.00
N ASP A 200 16.70 11.90 -42.70
CA ASP A 200 15.64 11.03 -42.17
C ASP A 200 15.64 9.60 -42.75
N LYS A 201 16.81 9.16 -43.26
CA LYS A 201 17.02 7.82 -43.82
C LYS A 201 17.97 6.97 -42.98
N TYR A 202 19.01 7.59 -42.43
CA TYR A 202 20.01 6.89 -41.65
C TYR A 202 19.94 7.34 -40.20
N TYR A 203 19.84 6.36 -39.29
CA TYR A 203 19.67 6.62 -37.87
C TYR A 203 20.77 5.86 -37.10
N VAL A 204 21.39 6.55 -36.14
CA VAL A 204 22.30 5.96 -35.16
C VAL A 204 21.91 6.46 -33.79
N SER A 205 21.82 5.53 -32.82
CA SER A 205 21.53 5.88 -31.44
C SER A 205 22.41 5.08 -30.49
N GLY A 206 22.70 5.69 -29.34
CA GLY A 206 23.44 5.06 -28.27
C GLY A 206 23.00 5.60 -26.91
N SER A 207 22.94 4.73 -25.91
CA SER A 207 22.60 5.11 -24.54
C SER A 207 23.60 4.51 -23.56
N PHE A 208 23.84 5.22 -22.48
CA PHE A 208 24.68 4.78 -21.39
C PHE A 208 24.01 5.14 -20.05
N ARG A 209 24.02 4.21 -19.10
CA ARG A 209 23.57 4.48 -17.73
C ARG A 209 24.51 3.81 -16.74
N ARG A 210 24.79 4.55 -15.67
CA ARG A 210 25.54 4.05 -14.51
C ARG A 210 24.72 4.32 -13.25
N ASP A 211 24.46 3.27 -12.51
CA ASP A 211 23.78 3.29 -11.22
C ASP A 211 24.79 3.01 -10.09
N GLY A 212 24.62 3.67 -8.93
CA GLY A 212 25.51 3.55 -7.78
C GLY A 212 24.82 3.84 -6.45
#